data_c60ac49841cb3357a6323321c6545670
#
_entry.id   c60ac49841cb3357a6323321c6545670
#
_cell.length_a   1.000
_cell.length_b   1.000
_cell.length_c   1.000
_cell.angle_alpha   90.00
_cell.angle_beta   90.00
_cell.angle_gamma   90.00
#
_symmetry.space_group_name_H-M   'P 1'
#
loop_
_entity.id
_entity.type
_entity.pdbx_description
1 polymer ?
#
loop_
_entity_poly.entity_id
_entity_poly.type
_entity_poly.pdbx_seq_one_letter_code
_entity_poly.pdbx_strand_id
1 'polypeptide(L)'
;MAKEGNSVWGTPKSIKGIPQTIQTKAVADEKVDGDFKKVDESQKEEAPNTEVNAQGMSFDLTFGEESRVKPYMDFRCVTSPESEQWKLLHSENCVSVGNGLMSVDGYYCVAMGQNFGSIGDRFIAVLEKNNGERYEVGLIMADAKQMCHTQNCEGWVGVNGHVFEMVVDTDVLNPTAKVMGDCNYIPELEGRVVEIRKL
;
A
#
# COMPACT_ATOMS: atom_id res chain seq x y z
N MET A 1 44.71 -6.61 -28.95
CA MET A 1 44.09 -7.78 -28.29
C MET A 1 43.21 -7.25 -27.16
N ALA A 2 41.90 -7.12 -27.40
CA ALA A 2 40.91 -6.69 -26.44
C ALA A 2 40.37 -7.93 -25.73
N LYS A 3 40.31 -7.90 -24.39
CA LYS A 3 39.69 -8.96 -23.58
C LYS A 3 38.24 -8.57 -23.31
N GLU A 4 37.32 -9.35 -23.85
CA GLU A 4 35.89 -9.27 -23.53
C GLU A 4 35.66 -9.79 -22.10
N GLY A 5 35.03 -8.97 -21.26
CA GLY A 5 34.58 -9.34 -19.93
C GLY A 5 33.09 -9.70 -19.99
N ASN A 6 32.80 -11.01 -19.89
CA ASN A 6 31.42 -11.52 -19.72
C ASN A 6 30.87 -11.14 -18.34
N SER A 7 29.90 -10.26 -18.29
CA SER A 7 29.08 -10.07 -17.11
C SER A 7 27.90 -11.06 -17.16
N VAL A 8 27.94 -12.05 -16.26
CA VAL A 8 26.85 -12.99 -16.06
C VAL A 8 25.84 -12.34 -15.15
N TRP A 9 24.75 -11.81 -15.70
CA TRP A 9 23.59 -11.42 -14.95
C TRP A 9 22.77 -12.67 -14.61
N GLY A 10 22.79 -13.05 -13.34
CA GLY A 10 21.94 -14.12 -12.82
C GLY A 10 20.47 -13.71 -12.90
N THR A 11 19.63 -14.58 -13.47
CA THR A 11 18.17 -14.45 -13.45
C THR A 11 17.67 -14.39 -11.99
N PRO A 12 16.77 -13.46 -11.63
CA PRO A 12 16.23 -13.41 -10.29
C PRO A 12 15.43 -14.68 -9.98
N LYS A 13 15.71 -15.29 -8.83
CA LYS A 13 14.95 -16.42 -8.32
C LYS A 13 13.53 -15.96 -8.03
N SER A 14 12.56 -16.65 -8.64
CA SER A 14 11.13 -16.45 -8.35
C SER A 14 10.85 -16.57 -6.86
N ILE A 15 10.45 -15.49 -6.23
CA ILE A 15 10.00 -15.45 -4.83
C ILE A 15 8.58 -16.01 -4.80
N LYS A 16 8.43 -17.22 -4.26
CA LYS A 16 7.10 -17.78 -3.96
C LYS A 16 6.49 -17.01 -2.81
N GLY A 17 5.38 -16.31 -3.05
CA GLY A 17 4.60 -15.68 -1.97
C GLY A 17 4.19 -14.23 -2.17
N ILE A 18 4.41 -13.62 -3.34
CA ILE A 18 3.79 -12.34 -3.65
C ILE A 18 2.30 -12.60 -3.91
N PRO A 19 1.35 -11.94 -3.23
CA PRO A 19 -0.05 -12.01 -3.61
C PRO A 19 -0.18 -11.52 -5.05
N GLN A 20 -0.54 -12.40 -5.96
CA GLN A 20 -0.85 -12.01 -7.33
C GLN A 20 -2.04 -11.06 -7.26
N THR A 21 -1.95 -9.94 -7.96
CA THR A 21 -3.05 -9.02 -8.24
C THR A 21 -4.36 -9.80 -8.38
N ILE A 22 -5.29 -9.60 -7.44
CA ILE A 22 -6.61 -10.20 -7.53
C ILE A 22 -7.32 -9.53 -8.70
N GLN A 23 -7.47 -10.25 -9.80
CA GLN A 23 -8.28 -9.80 -10.93
C GLN A 23 -9.72 -9.69 -10.45
N THR A 24 -10.23 -8.48 -10.34
CA THR A 24 -11.63 -8.20 -10.05
C THR A 24 -12.50 -8.68 -11.19
N LYS A 25 -13.36 -9.67 -10.91
CA LYS A 25 -14.49 -10.02 -11.76
C LYS A 25 -15.49 -8.86 -11.73
N ALA A 26 -15.80 -8.30 -12.89
CA ALA A 26 -16.90 -7.36 -13.05
C ALA A 26 -18.20 -8.03 -12.60
N VAL A 27 -18.90 -7.42 -11.64
CA VAL A 27 -20.26 -7.80 -11.25
C VAL A 27 -21.21 -7.08 -12.18
N ALA A 28 -21.88 -7.84 -13.04
CA ALA A 28 -22.98 -7.35 -13.84
C ALA A 28 -24.24 -7.22 -12.97
N ASP A 29 -24.93 -6.07 -13.09
CA ASP A 29 -26.25 -5.83 -12.51
C ASP A 29 -27.27 -6.85 -13.03
N GLU A 30 -27.79 -7.70 -12.16
CA GLU A 30 -28.99 -8.47 -12.40
C GLU A 30 -30.11 -8.00 -11.48
N LYS A 31 -31.14 -7.40 -12.09
CA LYS A 31 -32.44 -7.13 -11.47
C LYS A 31 -33.15 -8.44 -11.21
N VAL A 32 -33.57 -8.68 -9.99
CA VAL A 32 -34.56 -9.75 -9.68
C VAL A 32 -35.72 -9.15 -8.93
N ASP A 33 -36.87 -9.23 -9.57
CA ASP A 33 -38.22 -9.03 -8.99
C ASP A 33 -38.63 -10.22 -8.14
N GLY A 34 -39.31 -9.89 -7.08
CA GLY A 34 -40.13 -10.55 -6.08
C GLY A 34 -40.43 -12.05 -6.13
N ASP A 35 -40.43 -12.69 -5.00
CA ASP A 35 -41.66 -13.18 -4.35
C ASP A 35 -41.38 -13.79 -2.96
N PHE A 36 -42.26 -13.48 -2.00
CA PHE A 36 -42.24 -13.98 -0.64
C PHE A 36 -42.78 -15.38 -0.51
N LYS A 37 -42.10 -16.32 0.13
CA LYS A 37 -42.71 -17.43 0.87
C LYS A 37 -41.96 -17.79 2.13
N LYS A 38 -42.67 -17.70 3.28
CA LYS A 38 -42.30 -18.26 4.59
C LYS A 38 -42.28 -19.77 4.56
N VAL A 39 -41.32 -20.42 5.23
CA VAL A 39 -41.47 -21.69 5.98
C VAL A 39 -40.24 -21.83 6.90
N ASP A 40 -40.44 -21.76 8.15
CA ASP A 40 -40.40 -22.67 9.31
C ASP A 40 -39.00 -23.15 9.81
N GLU A 41 -38.90 -23.03 11.14
CA GLU A 41 -37.76 -23.34 12.01
C GLU A 41 -37.45 -24.84 12.06
N SER A 42 -36.17 -25.20 12.03
CA SER A 42 -35.66 -26.28 12.89
C SER A 42 -34.16 -26.04 13.17
N GLN A 43 -33.84 -25.93 14.44
CA GLN A 43 -32.53 -25.75 15.03
C GLN A 43 -31.57 -26.87 14.65
N LYS A 44 -30.38 -26.51 14.19
CA LYS A 44 -29.20 -27.36 14.28
C LYS A 44 -28.01 -26.48 14.62
N GLU A 45 -27.51 -26.66 15.86
CA GLU A 45 -26.25 -26.09 16.31
C GLU A 45 -25.13 -26.63 15.40
N GLU A 46 -24.56 -25.77 14.59
CA GLU A 46 -23.25 -25.97 13.97
C GLU A 46 -22.23 -25.07 14.68
N ALA A 47 -21.09 -25.68 15.02
CA ALA A 47 -19.95 -25.04 15.65
C ALA A 47 -19.50 -23.79 14.84
N PRO A 48 -18.95 -22.76 15.49
CA PRO A 48 -18.56 -21.53 14.80
C PRO A 48 -17.42 -21.82 13.82
N ASN A 49 -17.74 -21.80 12.55
CA ASN A 49 -16.76 -21.69 11.49
C ASN A 49 -16.17 -20.29 11.56
N THR A 50 -15.02 -20.15 12.18
CA THR A 50 -14.29 -18.89 12.27
C THR A 50 -13.63 -18.63 10.90
N GLU A 51 -14.42 -18.25 9.93
CA GLU A 51 -13.89 -17.50 8.79
C GLU A 51 -13.42 -16.16 9.35
N VAL A 52 -12.09 -16.01 9.46
CA VAL A 52 -11.45 -14.72 9.72
C VAL A 52 -11.72 -13.85 8.50
N ASN A 53 -12.83 -13.13 8.52
CA ASN A 53 -13.06 -12.02 7.63
C ASN A 53 -11.96 -11.00 7.90
N ALA A 54 -10.95 -10.94 7.02
CA ALA A 54 -9.92 -9.91 6.99
C ALA A 54 -10.55 -8.57 6.53
N GLN A 55 -11.62 -8.15 7.20
CA GLN A 55 -12.19 -6.82 7.09
C GLN A 55 -11.40 -5.93 8.04
N GLY A 56 -10.33 -5.32 7.51
CA GLY A 56 -9.55 -4.33 8.23
C GLY A 56 -10.43 -3.15 8.66
N MET A 57 -10.01 -2.45 9.71
CA MET A 57 -10.69 -1.26 10.20
C MET A 57 -10.56 -0.13 9.16
N SER A 58 -11.67 0.30 8.58
CA SER A 58 -11.72 1.45 7.69
C SER A 58 -11.75 2.75 8.48
N PHE A 59 -11.07 3.78 7.96
CA PHE A 59 -11.09 5.13 8.54
C PHE A 59 -12.19 5.94 7.86
N ASP A 60 -12.99 6.67 8.65
CA ASP A 60 -14.01 7.59 8.13
C ASP A 60 -13.35 8.90 7.65
N LEU A 61 -12.60 8.79 6.56
CA LEU A 61 -11.85 9.88 5.94
C LEU A 61 -12.26 10.00 4.48
N THR A 62 -12.46 11.24 4.03
CA THR A 62 -12.67 11.55 2.61
C THR A 62 -11.39 12.14 2.03
N PHE A 63 -10.88 11.54 0.95
CA PHE A 63 -9.68 11.99 0.27
C PHE A 63 -10.06 12.72 -1.03
N GLY A 64 -9.46 13.91 -1.23
CA GLY A 64 -9.61 14.72 -2.45
C GLY A 64 -8.70 14.24 -3.60
N GLU A 65 -8.67 15.02 -4.67
CA GLU A 65 -7.78 14.76 -5.83
C GLU A 65 -6.29 14.85 -5.46
N GLU A 66 -5.95 15.59 -4.41
CA GLU A 66 -4.58 15.71 -3.89
C GLU A 66 -4.02 14.37 -3.40
N SER A 67 -4.91 13.42 -3.08
CA SER A 67 -4.53 12.05 -2.70
C SER A 67 -3.95 11.23 -3.84
N ARG A 68 -4.01 11.75 -5.08
CA ARG A 68 -3.34 11.19 -6.25
C ARG A 68 -1.83 11.30 -6.14
N VAL A 69 -1.33 12.41 -5.60
CA VAL A 69 0.10 12.64 -5.43
C VAL A 69 0.65 11.75 -4.33
N LYS A 70 1.72 11.02 -4.64
CA LYS A 70 2.44 10.15 -3.71
C LYS A 70 3.91 10.58 -3.70
N PRO A 71 4.25 11.60 -2.89
CA PRO A 71 5.63 12.00 -2.74
C PRO A 71 6.45 10.84 -2.20
N TYR A 72 7.76 10.97 -2.19
CA TYR A 72 8.63 9.92 -1.67
C TYR A 72 9.73 10.49 -0.77
N MET A 73 10.23 9.63 0.09
CA MET A 73 11.45 9.83 0.86
C MET A 73 12.43 8.69 0.63
N ASP A 74 13.71 8.99 0.64
CA ASP A 74 14.73 7.96 0.62
C ASP A 74 14.80 7.22 1.97
N PHE A 75 14.88 5.89 1.96
CA PHE A 75 14.93 5.10 3.20
C PHE A 75 16.13 5.46 4.09
N ARG A 76 17.22 5.99 3.51
CA ARG A 76 18.43 6.45 4.22
C ARG A 76 18.22 7.74 5.00
N CYS A 77 17.09 8.44 4.81
CA CYS A 77 16.74 9.60 5.63
C CYS A 77 16.41 9.22 7.08
N VAL A 78 16.07 7.95 7.34
CA VAL A 78 15.87 7.42 8.68
C VAL A 78 17.23 7.00 9.23
N THR A 79 17.81 7.85 10.11
CA THR A 79 19.21 7.74 10.51
C THR A 79 19.45 7.26 11.94
N SER A 80 18.39 7.07 12.75
CA SER A 80 18.50 6.64 14.15
C SER A 80 18.41 5.11 14.27
N PRO A 81 19.51 4.38 14.53
CA PRO A 81 19.50 2.91 14.60
C PRO A 81 18.61 2.34 15.70
N GLU A 82 18.31 3.13 16.74
CA GLU A 82 17.47 2.70 17.86
C GLU A 82 15.96 2.87 17.58
N SER A 83 15.60 3.62 16.52
CA SER A 83 14.18 3.81 16.16
C SER A 83 13.58 2.54 15.55
N GLU A 84 12.27 2.36 15.75
CA GLU A 84 11.51 1.26 15.13
C GLU A 84 11.51 1.38 13.61
N GLN A 85 11.45 2.61 13.08
CA GLN A 85 11.53 2.90 11.66
C GLN A 85 12.84 2.37 11.05
N TRP A 86 13.96 2.68 11.68
CA TRP A 86 15.27 2.24 11.21
C TRP A 86 15.38 0.71 11.25
N LYS A 87 14.96 0.10 12.38
CA LYS A 87 14.99 -1.36 12.56
C LYS A 87 14.13 -2.07 11.49
N LEU A 88 12.96 -1.52 11.17
CA LEU A 88 12.09 -2.06 10.11
C LEU A 88 12.76 -1.94 8.73
N LEU A 89 13.24 -0.74 8.37
CA LEU A 89 13.82 -0.43 7.06
C LEU A 89 15.17 -1.12 6.81
N HIS A 90 15.86 -1.56 7.87
CA HIS A 90 17.14 -2.29 7.78
C HIS A 90 17.00 -3.77 8.19
N SER A 91 15.77 -4.27 8.31
CA SER A 91 15.52 -5.69 8.54
C SER A 91 15.84 -6.53 7.30
N GLU A 92 16.12 -7.81 7.50
CA GLU A 92 16.39 -8.75 6.39
C GLU A 92 15.19 -8.91 5.44
N ASN A 93 13.96 -8.63 5.92
CA ASN A 93 12.74 -8.70 5.13
C ASN A 93 12.46 -7.40 4.34
N CYS A 94 13.20 -6.31 4.62
CA CYS A 94 13.07 -5.07 3.89
C CYS A 94 13.96 -5.09 2.64
N VAL A 95 13.33 -5.05 1.49
CA VAL A 95 14.02 -5.14 0.19
C VAL A 95 13.55 -4.05 -0.76
N SER A 96 14.44 -3.58 -1.61
CA SER A 96 14.05 -2.74 -2.76
C SER A 96 13.46 -3.63 -3.84
N VAL A 97 12.22 -3.37 -4.22
CA VAL A 97 11.51 -4.10 -5.28
C VAL A 97 11.44 -3.26 -6.56
N GLY A 98 10.72 -3.71 -7.56
CA GLY A 98 10.58 -3.00 -8.84
C GLY A 98 10.34 -1.49 -8.68
N ASN A 99 10.92 -0.69 -9.56
CA ASN A 99 10.83 0.77 -9.54
C ASN A 99 11.48 1.48 -8.32
N GLY A 100 12.29 0.78 -7.52
CA GLY A 100 12.97 1.34 -6.35
C GLY A 100 12.08 1.52 -5.12
N LEU A 101 10.93 0.89 -5.08
CA LEU A 101 10.03 0.92 -3.91
C LEU A 101 10.59 -0.01 -2.81
N MET A 102 10.64 0.48 -1.57
CA MET A 102 10.97 -0.38 -0.42
C MET A 102 9.76 -1.21 -0.03
N SER A 103 9.99 -2.47 0.34
CA SER A 103 8.92 -3.41 0.69
C SER A 103 9.35 -4.34 1.82
N VAL A 104 8.43 -4.62 2.74
CA VAL A 104 8.58 -5.63 3.80
C VAL A 104 7.46 -6.66 3.66
N ASP A 105 7.80 -7.93 3.52
CA ASP A 105 6.83 -9.03 3.36
C ASP A 105 5.79 -8.80 2.24
N GLY A 106 6.16 -8.09 1.17
CA GLY A 106 5.28 -7.77 0.05
C GLY A 106 4.39 -6.55 0.23
N TYR A 107 4.47 -5.84 1.36
CA TYR A 107 3.81 -4.56 1.60
C TYR A 107 4.77 -3.41 1.31
N TYR A 108 4.35 -2.41 0.53
CA TYR A 108 5.18 -1.24 0.26
C TYR A 108 5.35 -0.37 1.51
N CYS A 109 6.59 0.03 1.78
CA CYS A 109 6.93 0.90 2.89
C CYS A 109 6.46 2.33 2.63
N VAL A 110 5.74 2.91 3.60
CA VAL A 110 5.21 4.27 3.50
C VAL A 110 5.43 5.06 4.79
N ALA A 111 5.48 6.39 4.65
CA ALA A 111 5.37 7.33 5.76
C ALA A 111 3.93 7.86 5.81
N MET A 112 3.26 7.72 6.95
CA MET A 112 1.86 8.11 7.15
C MET A 112 1.70 9.01 8.37
N GLY A 113 0.56 9.70 8.48
CA GLY A 113 0.18 10.43 9.68
C GLY A 113 0.05 9.49 10.89
N GLN A 114 0.42 9.99 12.08
CA GLN A 114 0.47 9.17 13.30
C GLN A 114 -0.87 8.57 13.71
N ASN A 115 -1.99 9.17 13.29
CA ASN A 115 -3.31 8.68 13.66
C ASN A 115 -3.77 7.45 12.85
N PHE A 116 -3.08 7.10 11.76
CA PHE A 116 -3.34 5.85 11.06
C PHE A 116 -2.87 4.64 11.87
N GLY A 117 -1.75 4.76 12.58
CA GLY A 117 -1.21 3.63 13.34
C GLY A 117 0.22 3.83 13.83
N SER A 118 0.88 2.72 14.05
CA SER A 118 2.26 2.61 14.52
C SER A 118 3.17 2.00 13.46
N ILE A 119 4.47 2.13 13.65
CA ILE A 119 5.47 1.49 12.77
C ILE A 119 5.25 -0.02 12.76
N GLY A 120 5.22 -0.60 11.56
CA GLY A 120 4.96 -2.02 11.33
C GLY A 120 3.49 -2.37 11.11
N ASP A 121 2.54 -1.47 11.36
CA ASP A 121 1.13 -1.70 11.04
C ASP A 121 0.94 -1.80 9.52
N ARG A 122 0.05 -2.72 9.13
CA ARG A 122 -0.24 -3.01 7.72
C ARG A 122 -1.60 -2.45 7.32
N PHE A 123 -1.68 -2.04 6.05
CA PHE A 123 -2.86 -1.39 5.49
C PHE A 123 -3.12 -1.89 4.08
N ILE A 124 -4.36 -1.73 3.65
CA ILE A 124 -4.75 -1.78 2.25
C ILE A 124 -5.17 -0.37 1.84
N ALA A 125 -4.53 0.18 0.81
CA ALA A 125 -5.00 1.37 0.12
C ALA A 125 -5.81 0.97 -1.11
N VAL A 126 -7.00 1.51 -1.27
CA VAL A 126 -7.75 1.41 -2.52
C VAL A 126 -7.41 2.61 -3.38
N LEU A 127 -6.88 2.35 -4.56
CA LEU A 127 -6.54 3.37 -5.56
C LEU A 127 -7.57 3.37 -6.69
N GLU A 128 -7.95 4.57 -7.16
CA GLU A 128 -8.87 4.77 -8.26
C GLU A 128 -8.18 5.50 -9.41
N LYS A 129 -8.08 4.85 -10.57
CA LYS A 129 -7.53 5.46 -11.80
C LYS A 129 -8.50 6.45 -12.42
N ASN A 130 -8.03 7.21 -13.41
CA ASN A 130 -8.86 8.19 -14.16
C ASN A 130 -10.03 7.55 -14.91
N ASN A 131 -9.94 6.27 -15.24
CA ASN A 131 -11.00 5.52 -15.91
C ASN A 131 -12.05 4.94 -14.93
N GLY A 132 -11.91 5.20 -13.62
CA GLY A 132 -12.78 4.67 -12.57
C GLY A 132 -12.41 3.25 -12.09
N GLU A 133 -11.38 2.62 -12.67
CA GLU A 133 -10.87 1.32 -12.20
C GLU A 133 -10.29 1.46 -10.80
N ARG A 134 -10.70 0.55 -9.89
CA ARG A 134 -10.19 0.49 -8.52
C ARG A 134 -9.36 -0.77 -8.32
N TYR A 135 -8.31 -0.65 -7.54
CA TYR A 135 -7.46 -1.77 -7.16
C TYR A 135 -6.83 -1.54 -5.79
N GLU A 136 -6.35 -2.62 -5.18
CA GLU A 136 -5.80 -2.61 -3.83
C GLU A 136 -4.28 -2.67 -3.85
N VAL A 137 -3.67 -1.91 -2.94
CA VAL A 137 -2.22 -1.87 -2.72
C VAL A 137 -1.94 -2.11 -1.24
N GLY A 138 -1.10 -3.13 -0.96
CA GLY A 138 -0.65 -3.41 0.39
C GLY A 138 0.43 -2.44 0.84
N LEU A 139 0.24 -1.81 2.00
CA LEU A 139 1.16 -0.84 2.60
C LEU A 139 1.59 -1.27 4.00
N ILE A 140 2.79 -0.90 4.40
CA ILE A 140 3.29 -1.02 5.77
C ILE A 140 3.81 0.33 6.24
N MET A 141 3.39 0.77 7.43
CA MET A 141 3.86 2.03 8.00
C MET A 141 5.31 1.88 8.43
N ALA A 142 6.22 2.46 7.66
CA ALA A 142 7.66 2.40 7.90
C ALA A 142 8.22 3.70 8.49
N ASP A 143 7.47 4.79 8.38
CA ASP A 143 7.77 6.05 9.03
C ASP A 143 6.48 6.77 9.45
N ALA A 144 6.59 7.64 10.46
CA ALA A 144 5.49 8.40 11.02
C ALA A 144 5.71 9.90 10.82
N LYS A 145 4.81 10.54 10.07
CA LYS A 145 4.85 11.99 9.92
C LYS A 145 4.58 12.69 11.25
N GLN A 146 5.38 13.69 11.56
CA GLN A 146 5.09 14.56 12.70
C GLN A 146 3.76 15.28 12.49
N MET A 147 3.04 15.56 13.58
CA MET A 147 1.75 16.26 13.55
C MET A 147 1.79 17.54 12.72
N CYS A 148 2.82 18.37 12.90
CA CYS A 148 3.00 19.64 12.16
C CYS A 148 3.23 19.48 10.65
N HIS A 149 3.50 18.26 10.17
CA HIS A 149 3.61 17.94 8.75
C HIS A 149 2.32 17.41 8.15
N THR A 150 1.23 17.44 8.92
CA THR A 150 -0.11 17.06 8.49
C THR A 150 -1.03 18.28 8.42
N GLN A 151 -2.13 18.17 7.65
CA GLN A 151 -3.12 19.23 7.56
C GLN A 151 -3.65 19.56 8.95
N ASN A 152 -3.73 20.86 9.27
CA ASN A 152 -4.18 21.38 10.57
C ASN A 152 -3.45 20.80 11.79
N CYS A 153 -2.30 20.14 11.60
CA CYS A 153 -1.59 19.39 12.64
C CYS A 153 -2.46 18.26 13.25
N GLU A 154 -3.34 17.66 12.48
CA GLU A 154 -4.31 16.65 12.97
C GLU A 154 -3.77 15.21 12.91
N GLY A 155 -2.59 14.99 12.36
CA GLY A 155 -1.95 13.65 12.35
C GLY A 155 -2.51 12.67 11.32
N TRP A 156 -3.27 13.14 10.33
CA TRP A 156 -3.83 12.34 9.24
C TRP A 156 -3.06 12.55 7.93
N VAL A 157 -3.65 13.23 6.98
CA VAL A 157 -3.06 13.48 5.66
C VAL A 157 -1.99 14.56 5.70
N GLY A 158 -1.01 14.51 4.83
CA GLY A 158 0.04 15.50 4.71
C GLY A 158 -0.49 16.89 4.34
N VAL A 159 0.28 17.94 4.61
CA VAL A 159 -0.12 19.36 4.40
C VAL A 159 -0.60 19.66 2.98
N ASN A 160 -0.14 18.91 1.98
CA ASN A 160 -0.54 19.04 0.58
C ASN A 160 -1.66 18.06 0.18
N GLY A 161 -2.33 17.40 1.13
CA GLY A 161 -3.44 16.49 0.88
C GLY A 161 -3.04 15.06 0.49
N HIS A 162 -1.75 14.75 0.32
CA HIS A 162 -1.31 13.38 0.08
C HIS A 162 -1.52 12.50 1.32
N VAL A 163 -1.98 11.26 1.13
CA VAL A 163 -2.33 10.35 2.23
C VAL A 163 -1.10 9.70 2.82
N PHE A 164 -0.15 9.32 1.98
CA PHE A 164 1.12 8.73 2.37
C PHE A 164 2.25 9.17 1.44
N GLU A 165 3.49 9.07 1.90
CA GLU A 165 4.71 9.16 1.10
C GLU A 165 5.30 7.77 0.92
N MET A 166 5.81 7.46 -0.27
CA MET A 166 6.50 6.21 -0.50
C MET A 166 7.90 6.26 0.12
N VAL A 167 8.32 5.18 0.77
CA VAL A 167 9.72 4.99 1.15
C VAL A 167 10.42 4.25 0.02
N VAL A 168 11.50 4.83 -0.51
CA VAL A 168 12.15 4.35 -1.74
C VAL A 168 13.67 4.25 -1.58
N ASP A 169 14.30 3.49 -2.46
CA ASP A 169 15.72 3.59 -2.77
C ASP A 169 15.90 4.50 -3.98
N THR A 170 16.33 5.75 -3.74
CA THR A 170 16.46 6.75 -4.81
C THR A 170 17.54 6.42 -5.83
N ASP A 171 18.45 5.49 -5.56
CA ASP A 171 19.48 5.10 -6.51
C ASP A 171 18.90 4.31 -7.70
N VAL A 172 17.82 3.56 -7.43
CA VAL A 172 17.14 2.71 -8.41
C VAL A 172 15.67 3.08 -8.63
N LEU A 173 15.24 4.24 -8.09
CA LEU A 173 13.87 4.75 -8.25
C LEU A 173 13.57 4.98 -9.73
N ASN A 174 12.32 4.66 -10.13
CA ASN A 174 11.78 4.93 -11.45
C ASN A 174 12.14 6.36 -11.91
N PRO A 175 12.78 6.53 -13.07
CA PRO A 175 13.29 7.84 -13.51
C PRO A 175 12.21 8.90 -13.64
N THR A 176 11.01 8.53 -14.10
CA THR A 176 9.88 9.48 -14.24
C THR A 176 9.40 9.93 -12.86
N ALA A 177 9.19 8.99 -11.93
CA ALA A 177 8.81 9.30 -10.55
C ALA A 177 9.85 10.21 -9.88
N LYS A 178 11.14 9.94 -10.11
CA LYS A 178 12.25 10.74 -9.58
C LYS A 178 12.24 12.19 -10.11
N VAL A 179 12.03 12.38 -11.40
CA VAL A 179 11.97 13.72 -12.02
C VAL A 179 10.73 14.48 -11.58
N MET A 180 9.60 13.81 -11.51
CA MET A 180 8.32 14.43 -11.15
C MET A 180 8.12 14.62 -9.64
N GLY A 181 8.94 13.97 -8.80
CA GLY A 181 8.76 13.99 -7.35
C GLY A 181 7.51 13.23 -6.88
N ASP A 182 6.98 12.32 -7.71
CA ASP A 182 5.67 11.70 -7.50
C ASP A 182 5.65 10.25 -7.99
N CYS A 183 5.45 9.32 -7.07
CA CYS A 183 5.34 7.90 -7.36
C CYS A 183 4.01 7.51 -8.04
N ASN A 184 3.06 8.42 -8.23
CA ASN A 184 1.88 8.18 -9.06
C ASN A 184 2.22 7.85 -10.53
N TYR A 185 3.43 8.17 -10.98
CA TYR A 185 3.95 7.80 -12.30
C TYR A 185 4.47 6.37 -12.38
N ILE A 186 4.42 5.62 -11.30
CA ILE A 186 4.71 4.18 -11.25
C ILE A 186 3.39 3.44 -11.48
N PRO A 187 3.30 2.51 -12.48
CA PRO A 187 2.02 1.88 -12.85
C PRO A 187 1.29 1.21 -11.69
N GLU A 188 2.03 0.62 -10.75
CA GLU A 188 1.49 -0.06 -9.55
C GLU A 188 0.91 0.90 -8.51
N LEU A 189 1.12 2.22 -8.68
CA LEU A 189 0.69 3.26 -7.75
C LEU A 189 -0.17 4.35 -8.41
N GLU A 190 -0.50 4.18 -9.71
CA GLU A 190 -1.31 5.15 -10.46
C GLU A 190 -2.73 5.26 -9.91
N GLY A 191 -3.19 6.47 -9.61
CA GLY A 191 -4.56 6.72 -9.17
C GLY A 191 -4.62 7.53 -7.88
N ARG A 192 -5.82 8.01 -7.54
CA ARG A 192 -6.06 8.67 -6.25
C ARG A 192 -6.36 7.63 -5.17
N VAL A 193 -5.99 7.91 -3.95
CA VAL A 193 -6.42 7.11 -2.80
C VAL A 193 -7.89 7.43 -2.54
N VAL A 194 -8.72 6.39 -2.43
CA VAL A 194 -10.15 6.54 -2.12
C VAL A 194 -10.53 5.90 -0.80
N GLU A 195 -9.72 4.97 -0.32
CA GLU A 195 -9.93 4.30 0.96
C GLU A 195 -8.60 3.82 1.54
N ILE A 196 -8.48 3.83 2.87
CA ILE A 196 -7.42 3.16 3.64
C ILE A 196 -8.08 2.25 4.65
N ARG A 197 -7.66 0.99 4.71
CA ARG A 197 -8.05 0.01 5.72
C ARG A 197 -6.84 -0.49 6.48
N LYS A 198 -6.91 -0.51 7.80
CA LYS A 198 -5.89 -1.13 8.67
C LYS A 198 -6.21 -2.63 8.81
N LEU A 199 -5.19 -3.50 8.64
CA LEU A 199 -5.31 -4.95 8.77
C LEU A 199 -5.13 -5.42 10.21
#